data_85d66886e3c89bd9438d098406f58c1b
#
_entry.id   85d66886e3c89bd9438d098406f58c1b
#
_cell.length_a   1.000
_cell.length_b   1.000
_cell.length_c   1.000
_cell.angle_alpha   90.00
_cell.angle_beta   90.00
_cell.angle_gamma   90.00
#
_symmetry.space_group_name_H-M   'P 1'
#
loop_
_entity.id
_entity.type
_entity.pdbx_description
1 polymer ?
#
loop_
_entity_poly.entity_id
_entity_poly.type
_entity_poly.pdbx_seq_one_letter_code
_entity_poly.pdbx_strand_id
1 'polypeptide(L)'
;MNTSILEKVRCAAPLIHCITNYVTVNDVANVLLAIGARPVMADDPEEAEEITAIAAGLCLNIGTLNARTIPSMLLAGKRARDVGHPVVLDPVGAGASKLRTETALRLLDEVQPTLVRGNISEIRTLAVGTGTTSGVDASAADAVTEENLAASVDFVRAFAVRTGAIIAVTGAVDLVTDGSSCYAVRN
;
A
#
# COMPACT_ATOMS: atom_id res chain seq x y z
N MET A 1 12.26 18.16 6.07
CA MET A 1 10.89 17.64 6.13
C MET A 1 9.94 18.79 5.86
N ASN A 2 8.98 18.66 4.96
CA ASN A 2 8.07 19.78 4.66
C ASN A 2 7.01 19.89 5.78
N THR A 3 7.30 20.72 6.79
CA THR A 3 6.44 20.95 7.96
C THR A 3 5.01 21.37 7.57
N SER A 4 4.84 21.99 6.40
CA SER A 4 3.54 22.43 5.91
C SER A 4 2.54 21.29 5.63
N ILE A 5 3.00 20.09 5.27
CA ILE A 5 2.11 18.93 5.01
C ILE A 5 1.54 18.42 6.34
N LEU A 6 2.37 18.28 7.36
CA LEU A 6 1.92 17.82 8.69
C LEU A 6 0.96 18.82 9.34
N GLU A 7 1.22 20.11 9.18
CA GLU A 7 0.31 21.18 9.65
C GLU A 7 -1.05 21.09 8.94
N LYS A 8 -1.07 20.86 7.62
CA LYS A 8 -2.33 20.66 6.88
C LYS A 8 -3.12 19.45 7.39
N VAL A 9 -2.44 18.32 7.67
CA VAL A 9 -3.09 17.14 8.25
C VAL A 9 -3.70 17.48 9.61
N ARG A 10 -2.96 18.15 10.49
CA ARG A 10 -3.43 18.56 11.84
C ARG A 10 -4.64 19.50 11.75
N CYS A 11 -4.61 20.47 10.85
CA CYS A 11 -5.74 21.40 10.66
C CYS A 11 -6.98 20.71 10.08
N ALA A 12 -6.81 19.79 9.15
CA ALA A 12 -7.93 19.09 8.50
C ALA A 12 -8.49 17.96 9.37
N ALA A 13 -7.67 17.38 10.28
CA ALA A 13 -8.00 16.24 11.13
C ALA A 13 -8.77 15.14 10.37
N PRO A 14 -8.21 14.60 9.24
CA PRO A 14 -8.94 13.71 8.35
C PRO A 14 -9.31 12.40 9.04
N LEU A 15 -10.50 11.88 8.75
CA LEU A 15 -10.89 10.54 9.13
C LEU A 15 -10.21 9.55 8.17
N ILE A 16 -9.49 8.57 8.69
CA ILE A 16 -8.80 7.55 7.91
C ILE A 16 -9.38 6.18 8.25
N HIS A 17 -9.96 5.54 7.25
CA HIS A 17 -10.44 4.17 7.38
C HIS A 17 -9.25 3.20 7.24
N CYS A 18 -9.09 2.29 8.19
CA CYS A 18 -8.00 1.32 8.21
C CYS A 18 -8.55 -0.10 8.34
N ILE A 19 -8.40 -0.91 7.30
CA ILE A 19 -8.54 -2.36 7.40
C ILE A 19 -7.11 -2.91 7.42
N THR A 20 -6.59 -3.11 8.62
CA THR A 20 -5.17 -3.38 8.86
C THR A 20 -4.94 -4.69 9.62
N ASN A 21 -3.68 -5.06 9.80
CA ASN A 21 -3.32 -6.29 10.51
C ASN A 21 -3.43 -6.13 12.03
N TYR A 22 -3.78 -7.23 12.71
CA TYR A 22 -3.99 -7.23 14.16
C TYR A 22 -2.71 -7.07 15.00
N VAL A 23 -1.54 -7.30 14.40
CA VAL A 23 -0.26 -7.18 15.11
C VAL A 23 0.06 -5.72 15.43
N THR A 24 -0.26 -4.81 14.49
CA THR A 24 0.10 -3.39 14.58
C THR A 24 -1.10 -2.46 14.58
N VAL A 25 -2.32 -2.96 14.74
CA VAL A 25 -3.56 -2.15 14.67
C VAL A 25 -3.53 -0.98 15.64
N ASN A 26 -3.09 -1.21 16.88
CA ASN A 26 -2.99 -0.16 17.91
C ASN A 26 -1.92 0.87 17.57
N ASP A 27 -0.77 0.44 17.01
CA ASP A 27 0.31 1.35 16.60
C ASP A 27 -0.13 2.24 15.45
N VAL A 28 -0.86 1.67 14.46
CA VAL A 28 -1.44 2.43 13.35
C VAL A 28 -2.40 3.50 13.88
N ALA A 29 -3.29 3.15 14.80
CA ALA A 29 -4.20 4.11 15.43
C ALA A 29 -3.44 5.22 16.14
N ASN A 30 -2.45 4.88 16.98
CA ASN A 30 -1.67 5.85 17.74
C ASN A 30 -0.83 6.78 16.86
N VAL A 31 -0.23 6.28 15.78
CA VAL A 31 0.52 7.10 14.83
C VAL A 31 -0.40 8.09 14.12
N LEU A 32 -1.57 7.63 13.65
CA LEU A 32 -2.56 8.52 13.02
C LEU A 32 -3.04 9.62 13.98
N LEU A 33 -3.35 9.28 15.23
CA LEU A 33 -3.71 10.26 16.27
C LEU A 33 -2.57 11.24 16.53
N ALA A 34 -1.33 10.77 16.63
CA ALA A 34 -0.17 11.60 16.91
C ALA A 34 0.12 12.64 15.80
N ILE A 35 -0.18 12.31 14.56
CA ILE A 35 -0.05 13.25 13.42
C ILE A 35 -1.28 14.17 13.25
N GLY A 36 -2.35 13.97 14.04
CA GLY A 36 -3.57 14.78 14.02
C GLY A 36 -4.68 14.25 13.12
N ALA A 37 -4.56 13.03 12.61
CA ALA A 37 -5.64 12.35 11.91
C ALA A 37 -6.57 11.58 12.89
N ARG A 38 -7.69 11.10 12.40
CA ARG A 38 -8.68 10.32 13.17
C ARG A 38 -8.83 8.93 12.56
N PRO A 39 -8.26 7.87 13.16
CA PRO A 39 -8.39 6.51 12.65
C PRO A 39 -9.77 5.92 12.95
N VAL A 40 -10.29 5.10 12.04
CA VAL A 40 -11.41 4.19 12.25
C VAL A 40 -11.05 2.81 11.70
N MET A 41 -11.24 1.76 12.54
CA MET A 41 -10.94 0.37 12.20
C MET A 41 -12.27 -0.38 12.02
N ALA A 42 -12.82 -0.34 10.81
CA ALA A 42 -14.09 -0.98 10.45
C ALA A 42 -13.82 -2.07 9.42
N ASP A 43 -13.76 -3.32 9.84
CA ASP A 43 -13.39 -4.45 9.00
C ASP A 43 -14.55 -5.43 8.71
N ASP A 44 -15.77 -5.05 9.07
CA ASP A 44 -16.95 -5.83 8.74
C ASP A 44 -17.48 -5.45 7.35
N PRO A 45 -17.80 -6.43 6.48
CA PRO A 45 -18.32 -6.15 5.15
C PRO A 45 -19.67 -5.40 5.15
N GLU A 46 -20.45 -5.47 6.24
CA GLU A 46 -21.73 -4.80 6.34
C GLU A 46 -21.59 -3.27 6.53
N GLU A 47 -20.47 -2.78 7.09
CA GLU A 47 -20.24 -1.34 7.32
C GLU A 47 -19.09 -0.74 6.49
N ALA A 48 -18.22 -1.58 5.90
CA ALA A 48 -16.97 -1.14 5.28
C ALA A 48 -17.17 -0.06 4.20
N GLU A 49 -18.22 -0.16 3.38
CA GLU A 49 -18.53 0.83 2.34
C GLU A 49 -19.02 2.15 2.93
N GLU A 50 -19.89 2.11 3.95
CA GLU A 50 -20.43 3.30 4.59
C GLU A 50 -19.34 4.09 5.31
N ILE A 51 -18.47 3.42 6.06
CA ILE A 51 -17.33 4.04 6.74
C ILE A 51 -16.33 4.61 5.73
N THR A 52 -16.04 3.89 4.63
CA THR A 52 -15.16 4.41 3.58
C THR A 52 -15.74 5.67 2.93
N ALA A 53 -17.04 5.72 2.73
CA ALA A 53 -17.70 6.86 2.09
C ALA A 53 -17.53 8.18 2.86
N ILE A 54 -17.47 8.12 4.19
CA ILE A 54 -17.29 9.30 5.06
C ILE A 54 -15.84 9.57 5.46
N ALA A 55 -14.93 8.65 5.14
CA ALA A 55 -13.49 8.80 5.40
C ALA A 55 -12.84 9.71 4.35
N ALA A 56 -11.67 10.26 4.66
CA ALA A 56 -10.86 11.05 3.72
C ALA A 56 -9.80 10.20 2.98
N GLY A 57 -9.65 8.93 3.35
CA GLY A 57 -8.72 7.99 2.74
C GLY A 57 -8.83 6.61 3.37
N LEU A 58 -8.32 5.60 2.66
CA LEU A 58 -8.37 4.19 3.04
C LEU A 58 -6.96 3.61 3.11
N CYS A 59 -6.67 2.87 4.19
CA CYS A 59 -5.44 2.10 4.36
C CYS A 59 -5.78 0.62 4.43
N LEU A 60 -5.24 -0.17 3.50
CA LEU A 60 -5.39 -1.62 3.41
C LEU A 60 -4.06 -2.31 3.67
N ASN A 61 -4.01 -3.20 4.66
CA ASN A 61 -2.84 -4.01 4.99
C ASN A 61 -3.25 -5.47 5.13
N ILE A 62 -2.64 -6.36 4.34
CA ILE A 62 -3.02 -7.76 4.23
C ILE A 62 -2.25 -8.69 5.19
N GLY A 63 -1.62 -8.16 6.23
CA GLY A 63 -0.76 -8.93 7.15
C GLY A 63 -1.47 -10.03 7.94
N THR A 64 -2.79 -9.91 8.18
CA THR A 64 -3.60 -10.91 8.91
C THR A 64 -4.93 -11.17 8.21
N LEU A 65 -4.86 -11.66 6.97
CA LEU A 65 -6.05 -11.96 6.17
C LEU A 65 -6.93 -13.07 6.81
N ASN A 66 -8.22 -12.88 6.64
CA ASN A 66 -9.22 -13.90 6.94
C ASN A 66 -10.42 -13.80 5.99
N ALA A 67 -11.35 -14.76 6.07
CA ALA A 67 -12.49 -14.85 5.15
C ALA A 67 -13.43 -13.64 5.20
N ARG A 68 -13.45 -12.89 6.31
CA ARG A 68 -14.29 -11.69 6.48
C ARG A 68 -13.57 -10.44 5.96
N THR A 69 -12.28 -10.25 6.26
CA THR A 69 -11.56 -9.03 5.92
C THR A 69 -11.29 -8.89 4.42
N ILE A 70 -11.15 -10.01 3.67
CA ILE A 70 -10.93 -9.96 2.23
C ILE A 70 -12.08 -9.28 1.48
N PRO A 71 -13.35 -9.71 1.63
CA PRO A 71 -14.47 -9.00 1.01
C PRO A 71 -14.59 -7.55 1.50
N SER A 72 -14.36 -7.26 2.78
CA SER A 72 -14.39 -5.90 3.31
C SER A 72 -13.38 -4.99 2.64
N MET A 73 -12.14 -5.45 2.44
CA MET A 73 -11.09 -4.70 1.72
C MET A 73 -11.49 -4.39 0.28
N LEU A 74 -12.11 -5.33 -0.42
CA LEU A 74 -12.58 -5.15 -1.79
C LEU A 74 -13.75 -4.16 -1.86
N LEU A 75 -14.73 -4.28 -0.99
CA LEU A 75 -15.88 -3.37 -0.91
C LEU A 75 -15.42 -1.94 -0.57
N ALA A 76 -14.64 -1.78 0.51
CA ALA A 76 -14.08 -0.51 0.92
C ALA A 76 -13.21 0.11 -0.19
N GLY A 77 -12.35 -0.69 -0.82
CA GLY A 77 -11.46 -0.22 -1.89
C GLY A 77 -12.20 0.26 -3.11
N LYS A 78 -13.21 -0.49 -3.59
CA LYS A 78 -14.08 -0.06 -4.69
C LYS A 78 -14.84 1.21 -4.34
N ARG A 79 -15.39 1.28 -3.13
CA ARG A 79 -16.09 2.48 -2.66
C ARG A 79 -15.16 3.69 -2.60
N ALA A 80 -13.93 3.55 -2.08
CA ALA A 80 -12.95 4.63 -2.06
C ALA A 80 -12.66 5.16 -3.47
N ARG A 81 -12.44 4.26 -4.45
CA ARG A 81 -12.25 4.63 -5.85
C ARG A 81 -13.45 5.39 -6.42
N ASP A 82 -14.67 4.90 -6.19
CA ASP A 82 -15.90 5.50 -6.73
C ASP A 82 -16.14 6.92 -6.20
N VAL A 83 -15.71 7.21 -4.96
CA VAL A 83 -15.82 8.56 -4.36
C VAL A 83 -14.54 9.40 -4.50
N GLY A 84 -13.49 8.86 -5.16
CA GLY A 84 -12.23 9.57 -5.41
C GLY A 84 -11.32 9.71 -4.19
N HIS A 85 -11.47 8.86 -3.19
CA HIS A 85 -10.61 8.87 -2.00
C HIS A 85 -9.30 8.11 -2.25
N PRO A 86 -8.16 8.60 -1.76
CA PRO A 86 -6.89 7.90 -1.89
C PRO A 86 -6.89 6.59 -1.12
N VAL A 87 -6.28 5.56 -1.74
CA VAL A 87 -6.10 4.23 -1.16
C VAL A 87 -4.62 3.91 -1.07
N VAL A 88 -4.17 3.51 0.12
CA VAL A 88 -2.84 2.94 0.36
C VAL A 88 -2.99 1.44 0.53
N LEU A 89 -2.23 0.66 -0.25
CA LEU A 89 -2.13 -0.80 -0.13
C LEU A 89 -0.75 -1.20 0.38
N ASP A 90 -0.74 -1.96 1.47
CA ASP A 90 0.46 -2.62 2.01
C ASP A 90 0.29 -4.15 1.84
N PRO A 91 0.94 -4.76 0.82
CA PRO A 91 0.77 -6.17 0.46
C PRO A 91 1.64 -7.09 1.31
N VAL A 92 1.61 -6.93 2.64
CA VAL A 92 2.46 -7.67 3.59
C VAL A 92 2.47 -9.17 3.31
N GLY A 93 3.66 -9.70 3.00
CA GLY A 93 3.86 -11.13 2.77
C GLY A 93 3.31 -11.63 1.44
N ALA A 94 3.06 -10.77 0.46
CA ALA A 94 2.84 -11.21 -0.92
C ALA A 94 4.06 -12.02 -1.39
N GLY A 95 3.81 -13.20 -1.97
CA GLY A 95 4.84 -14.20 -2.28
C GLY A 95 5.01 -15.30 -1.21
N ALA A 96 4.66 -15.03 0.05
CA ALA A 96 4.81 -16.01 1.14
C ALA A 96 3.69 -17.07 1.15
N SER A 97 2.51 -16.74 0.63
CA SER A 97 1.40 -17.70 0.49
C SER A 97 0.51 -17.35 -0.69
N LYS A 98 -0.16 -18.38 -1.23
CA LYS A 98 -1.13 -18.23 -2.31
C LYS A 98 -2.23 -17.22 -1.95
N LEU A 99 -2.82 -17.34 -0.75
CA LEU A 99 -3.89 -16.44 -0.29
C LEU A 99 -3.45 -14.98 -0.31
N ARG A 100 -2.27 -14.66 0.23
CA ARG A 100 -1.76 -13.28 0.28
C ARG A 100 -1.48 -12.74 -1.11
N THR A 101 -0.82 -13.54 -1.96
CA THR A 101 -0.48 -13.15 -3.32
C THR A 101 -1.73 -12.88 -4.16
N GLU A 102 -2.70 -13.82 -4.15
CA GLU A 102 -3.95 -13.65 -4.89
C GLU A 102 -4.78 -12.47 -4.39
N THR A 103 -4.86 -12.27 -3.07
CA THR A 103 -5.58 -11.11 -2.50
C THR A 103 -4.90 -9.80 -2.87
N ALA A 104 -3.57 -9.72 -2.78
CA ALA A 104 -2.83 -8.52 -3.16
C ALA A 104 -3.01 -8.17 -4.63
N LEU A 105 -2.96 -9.17 -5.53
CA LEU A 105 -3.20 -8.99 -6.97
C LEU A 105 -4.64 -8.55 -7.25
N ARG A 106 -5.62 -9.13 -6.57
CA ARG A 106 -7.02 -8.72 -6.69
C ARG A 106 -7.24 -7.28 -6.24
N LEU A 107 -6.65 -6.89 -5.11
CA LEU A 107 -6.73 -5.51 -4.63
C LEU A 107 -6.05 -4.54 -5.60
N LEU A 108 -4.91 -4.92 -6.17
CA LEU A 108 -4.23 -4.10 -7.17
C LEU A 108 -5.09 -3.88 -8.42
N ASP A 109 -5.74 -4.92 -8.92
CA ASP A 109 -6.56 -4.89 -10.13
C ASP A 109 -7.94 -4.25 -9.90
N GLU A 110 -8.68 -4.73 -8.89
CA GLU A 110 -10.07 -4.35 -8.67
C GLU A 110 -10.23 -3.00 -7.95
N VAL A 111 -9.28 -2.63 -7.07
CA VAL A 111 -9.33 -1.38 -6.29
C VAL A 111 -8.53 -0.26 -6.96
N GLN A 112 -7.43 -0.59 -7.63
CA GLN A 112 -6.51 0.38 -8.25
C GLN A 112 -6.00 1.41 -7.23
N PRO A 113 -5.21 0.97 -6.23
CA PRO A 113 -4.77 1.84 -5.15
C PRO A 113 -3.94 3.02 -5.66
N THR A 114 -4.06 4.16 -4.98
CA THR A 114 -3.28 5.37 -5.27
C THR A 114 -1.79 5.17 -4.96
N LEU A 115 -1.50 4.38 -3.92
CA LEU A 115 -0.14 4.08 -3.48
C LEU A 115 -0.04 2.62 -3.05
N VAL A 116 1.02 1.94 -3.50
CA VAL A 116 1.41 0.62 -3.02
C VAL A 116 2.73 0.74 -2.28
N ARG A 117 2.78 0.32 -1.01
CA ARG A 117 3.97 0.37 -0.16
C ARG A 117 4.32 -1.03 0.31
N GLY A 118 5.53 -1.47 0.04
CA GLY A 118 6.03 -2.79 0.48
C GLY A 118 7.55 -2.88 0.38
N ASN A 119 8.11 -4.01 0.79
CA ASN A 119 9.52 -4.29 0.50
C ASN A 119 9.68 -4.69 -0.98
N ILE A 120 10.94 -4.74 -1.45
CA ILE A 120 11.21 -5.01 -2.88
C ILE A 120 10.71 -6.39 -3.31
N SER A 121 10.72 -7.40 -2.44
CA SER A 121 10.24 -8.75 -2.74
C SER A 121 8.73 -8.80 -2.93
N GLU A 122 7.97 -8.10 -2.09
CA GLU A 122 6.52 -7.95 -2.20
C GLU A 122 6.14 -7.23 -3.51
N ILE A 123 6.84 -6.13 -3.82
CA ILE A 123 6.61 -5.37 -5.05
C ILE A 123 6.95 -6.20 -6.30
N ARG A 124 8.04 -6.99 -6.28
CA ARG A 124 8.38 -7.93 -7.37
C ARG A 124 7.31 -9.00 -7.54
N THR A 125 6.81 -9.56 -6.46
CA THR A 125 5.72 -10.55 -6.50
C THR A 125 4.50 -9.99 -7.21
N LEU A 126 4.07 -8.78 -6.89
CA LEU A 126 2.97 -8.11 -7.57
C LEU A 126 3.29 -7.85 -9.05
N ALA A 127 4.51 -7.46 -9.36
CA ALA A 127 4.92 -7.19 -10.73
C ALA A 127 4.90 -8.44 -11.63
N VAL A 128 5.31 -9.58 -11.12
CA VAL A 128 5.28 -10.89 -11.81
C VAL A 128 3.84 -11.36 -12.00
N GLY A 129 3.00 -11.28 -10.96
CA GLY A 129 1.60 -11.72 -11.03
C GLY A 129 0.74 -10.94 -12.03
N THR A 130 1.14 -9.75 -12.45
CA THR A 130 0.44 -8.96 -13.48
C THR A 130 0.89 -9.27 -14.93
N GLY A 131 1.59 -10.39 -15.16
CA GLY A 131 1.76 -10.95 -16.51
C GLY A 131 3.03 -10.56 -17.28
N THR A 132 4.06 -10.03 -16.62
CA THR A 132 5.37 -9.82 -17.24
C THR A 132 6.42 -10.75 -16.66
N THR A 133 6.40 -12.01 -17.08
CA THR A 133 7.46 -12.96 -16.83
C THR A 133 8.62 -12.70 -17.78
N SER A 134 9.62 -12.01 -17.35
CA SER A 134 10.97 -12.11 -17.87
C SER A 134 11.92 -12.09 -16.68
N GLY A 135 12.27 -13.30 -16.18
CA GLY A 135 13.54 -13.57 -15.54
C GLY A 135 13.82 -12.85 -14.22
N VAL A 136 12.89 -12.84 -13.27
CA VAL A 136 13.22 -12.38 -11.91
C VAL A 136 13.07 -13.56 -10.95
N ASP A 137 14.15 -14.30 -10.74
CA ASP A 137 14.27 -15.23 -9.63
C ASP A 137 14.13 -14.43 -8.33
N ALA A 138 13.07 -14.71 -7.57
CA ALA A 138 12.85 -14.15 -6.25
C ALA A 138 13.82 -14.83 -5.26
N SER A 139 15.08 -14.41 -5.25
CA SER A 139 16.00 -14.80 -4.19
C SER A 139 15.96 -13.78 -3.06
N ALA A 140 16.10 -14.26 -1.83
CA ALA A 140 16.12 -13.43 -0.61
C ALA A 140 17.30 -12.43 -0.53
N ALA A 141 18.09 -12.31 -1.59
CA ALA A 141 19.24 -11.42 -1.73
C ALA A 141 18.92 -10.02 -2.28
N ASP A 142 17.63 -9.70 -2.49
CA ASP A 142 17.25 -8.55 -3.31
C ASP A 142 16.83 -7.29 -2.52
N ALA A 143 17.55 -6.95 -1.44
CA ALA A 143 17.41 -5.61 -0.89
C ALA A 143 17.88 -4.57 -1.92
N VAL A 144 17.26 -3.39 -1.91
CA VAL A 144 17.78 -2.25 -2.68
C VAL A 144 19.09 -1.81 -2.03
N THR A 145 20.19 -1.89 -2.80
CA THR A 145 21.54 -1.52 -2.39
C THR A 145 22.10 -0.46 -3.34
N GLU A 146 23.19 0.18 -3.00
CA GLU A 146 23.86 1.13 -3.91
C GLU A 146 24.31 0.45 -5.22
N GLU A 147 24.67 -0.83 -5.17
CA GLU A 147 25.15 -1.59 -6.33
C GLU A 147 24.03 -1.87 -7.35
N ASN A 148 22.80 -2.10 -6.88
CA ASN A 148 21.65 -2.40 -7.74
C ASN A 148 20.64 -1.24 -7.86
N LEU A 149 20.98 -0.07 -7.34
CA LEU A 149 20.06 1.07 -7.24
C LEU A 149 19.46 1.46 -8.60
N ALA A 150 20.28 1.58 -9.63
CA ALA A 150 19.82 1.99 -10.97
C ALA A 150 18.80 0.98 -11.54
N ALA A 151 19.10 -0.32 -11.46
CA ALA A 151 18.20 -1.37 -11.93
C ALA A 151 16.90 -1.44 -11.10
N SER A 152 17.00 -1.21 -9.80
CA SER A 152 15.84 -1.14 -8.90
C SER A 152 14.94 0.05 -9.22
N VAL A 153 15.53 1.23 -9.48
CA VAL A 153 14.79 2.44 -9.92
C VAL A 153 14.05 2.18 -11.22
N ASP A 154 14.72 1.61 -12.24
CA ASP A 154 14.07 1.32 -13.52
C ASP A 154 12.91 0.34 -13.36
N PHE A 155 13.10 -0.70 -12.54
CA PHE A 155 12.06 -1.67 -12.25
C PHE A 155 10.84 -1.05 -11.57
N VAL A 156 11.02 -0.27 -10.49
CA VAL A 156 9.88 0.30 -9.75
C VAL A 156 9.18 1.38 -10.57
N ARG A 157 9.90 2.14 -11.40
CA ARG A 157 9.31 3.10 -12.33
C ARG A 157 8.42 2.42 -13.37
N ALA A 158 8.91 1.34 -13.98
CA ALA A 158 8.12 0.56 -14.94
C ALA A 158 6.85 -0.02 -14.30
N PHE A 159 6.95 -0.47 -13.05
CA PHE A 159 5.80 -0.97 -12.30
C PHE A 159 4.80 0.15 -11.97
N ALA A 160 5.26 1.32 -11.56
CA ALA A 160 4.42 2.50 -11.31
C ALA A 160 3.66 2.93 -12.58
N VAL A 161 4.36 3.04 -13.73
CA VAL A 161 3.72 3.34 -15.03
C VAL A 161 2.64 2.33 -15.38
N ARG A 162 2.91 1.04 -15.18
CA ARG A 162 1.98 -0.03 -15.51
C ARG A 162 0.72 -0.03 -14.66
N THR A 163 0.86 0.25 -13.37
CA THR A 163 -0.26 0.23 -12.41
C THR A 163 -0.98 1.57 -12.27
N GLY A 164 -0.34 2.67 -12.69
CA GLY A 164 -0.83 4.02 -12.43
C GLY A 164 -0.72 4.45 -10.95
N ALA A 165 -0.14 3.61 -10.10
CA ALA A 165 0.03 3.87 -8.68
C ALA A 165 1.39 4.47 -8.36
N ILE A 166 1.47 5.24 -7.28
CA ILE A 166 2.76 5.57 -6.65
C ILE A 166 3.28 4.29 -5.99
N ILE A 167 4.55 3.95 -6.23
CA ILE A 167 5.19 2.80 -5.62
C ILE A 167 6.20 3.29 -4.58
N ALA A 168 6.06 2.81 -3.35
CA ALA A 168 6.98 3.06 -2.25
C ALA A 168 7.62 1.74 -1.79
N VAL A 169 8.87 1.54 -2.15
CA VAL A 169 9.67 0.40 -1.70
C VAL A 169 10.41 0.78 -0.43
N THR A 170 10.29 -0.04 0.61
CA THR A 170 10.98 0.17 1.89
C THR A 170 12.13 -0.79 2.06
N GLY A 171 13.25 -0.30 2.63
CA GLY A 171 14.46 -1.08 2.86
C GLY A 171 15.58 -0.23 3.45
N ALA A 172 16.84 -0.65 3.25
CA ALA A 172 18.00 0.17 3.63
C ALA A 172 18.07 1.45 2.77
N VAL A 173 17.66 1.34 1.51
CA VAL A 173 17.40 2.48 0.64
C VAL A 173 15.93 2.40 0.24
N ASP A 174 15.14 3.40 0.64
CA ASP A 174 13.74 3.50 0.23
C ASP A 174 13.66 4.13 -1.17
N LEU A 175 12.74 3.64 -2.00
CA LEU A 175 12.44 4.21 -3.31
C LEU A 175 10.98 4.62 -3.38
N VAL A 176 10.73 5.87 -3.81
CA VAL A 176 9.36 6.34 -4.04
C VAL A 176 9.25 6.93 -5.44
N THR A 177 8.30 6.42 -6.23
CA THR A 177 8.13 6.84 -7.62
C THR A 177 6.68 6.88 -8.06
N ASP A 178 6.35 7.85 -8.92
CA ASP A 178 5.11 7.95 -9.68
C ASP A 178 5.26 7.44 -11.13
N GLY A 179 6.43 6.85 -11.46
CA GLY A 179 6.80 6.43 -12.81
C GLY A 179 7.57 7.49 -13.59
N SER A 180 7.34 8.78 -13.35
CA SER A 180 8.06 9.87 -14.00
C SER A 180 9.30 10.31 -13.20
N SER A 181 9.13 10.52 -11.91
CA SER A 181 10.17 10.87 -10.96
C SER A 181 10.42 9.72 -9.98
N CYS A 182 11.65 9.58 -9.48
CA CYS A 182 11.98 8.64 -8.44
C CYS A 182 12.88 9.29 -7.39
N TYR A 183 12.53 9.11 -6.14
CA TYR A 183 13.30 9.57 -4.99
C TYR A 183 13.90 8.36 -4.28
N ALA A 184 15.19 8.44 -3.96
CA ALA A 184 15.90 7.46 -3.12
C ALA A 184 16.21 8.11 -1.77
N VAL A 185 15.79 7.44 -0.68
CA VAL A 185 16.03 7.90 0.69
C VAL A 185 16.88 6.84 1.40
N ARG A 186 18.02 7.26 1.92
CA ARG A 186 18.94 6.42 2.69
C ARG A 186 18.59 6.53 4.16
N ASN A 187 18.35 5.41 4.79
CA ASN A 187 18.00 5.28 6.21
C ASN A 187 19.26 4.99 7.05
#